data_54b0b8eca62736c797f06c605347de40
#
_entry.id   54b0b8eca62736c797f06c605347de40
#
_cell.length_a   1.000
_cell.length_b   1.000
_cell.length_c   1.000
_cell.angle_alpha   90.00
_cell.angle_beta   90.00
_cell.angle_gamma   90.00
#
_symmetry.space_group_name_H-M   'P 1'
#
loop_
_entity.id
_entity.type
_entity.pdbx_description
1 polymer ?
#
loop_
_entity_poly.entity_id
_entity_poly.type
_entity_poly.pdbx_seq_one_letter_code
_entity_poly.pdbx_strand_id
1 'polypeptide(L)'
;VENWLIYGANGYTGELIAIKSVASGMSPILAGRNKEEIRSLAESLGLSHRIFSLQDADVVKKHIGDVAVVLHCAGPFSKTAPAMMQACLESGTHYLDITGEIAVFEAAQRLAKKAEENKVVLCPGVGMDVIPTDCVAAQLKLKMPDATCLKLGIDFRGSPSRGTAKTSVEGAAKGGKIRKEGEILTVPL
;
A
#
# COMPACT_ATOMS: atom_id res chain seq x y z
N VAL A 1 -18.33 -13.44 -0.65
CA VAL A 1 -17.12 -12.64 -0.75
C VAL A 1 -16.94 -11.95 0.59
N GLU A 2 -15.79 -12.17 1.25
CA GLU A 2 -15.46 -11.50 2.51
C GLU A 2 -15.41 -9.97 2.32
N ASN A 3 -15.88 -9.22 3.32
CA ASN A 3 -15.83 -7.76 3.30
C ASN A 3 -14.37 -7.27 3.21
N TRP A 4 -14.08 -6.32 2.35
CA TRP A 4 -12.77 -5.67 2.28
C TRP A 4 -12.92 -4.15 2.09
N LEU A 5 -11.89 -3.40 2.43
CA LEU A 5 -11.94 -1.96 2.52
C LEU A 5 -10.78 -1.31 1.76
N ILE A 6 -11.08 -0.24 1.02
CA ILE A 6 -10.09 0.63 0.38
C ILE A 6 -9.98 1.91 1.21
N TYR A 7 -8.87 2.12 1.93
CA TYR A 7 -8.61 3.38 2.63
C TYR A 7 -7.85 4.36 1.75
N GLY A 8 -8.31 5.61 1.67
CA GLY A 8 -7.82 6.59 0.71
C GLY A 8 -8.43 6.42 -0.67
N ALA A 9 -9.68 5.93 -0.72
CA ALA A 9 -10.41 5.66 -1.95
C ALA A 9 -10.64 6.89 -2.84
N ASN A 10 -10.65 8.10 -2.26
CA ASN A 10 -10.75 9.37 -3.00
C ASN A 10 -9.41 9.85 -3.60
N GLY A 11 -8.32 9.11 -3.41
CA GLY A 11 -7.04 9.37 -4.09
C GLY A 11 -7.04 8.77 -5.50
N TYR A 12 -6.18 9.27 -6.39
CA TYR A 12 -6.10 8.85 -7.78
C TYR A 12 -6.10 7.32 -7.96
N THR A 13 -5.19 6.62 -7.29
CA THR A 13 -5.10 5.15 -7.40
C THR A 13 -6.25 4.45 -6.70
N GLY A 14 -6.67 4.96 -5.52
CA GLY A 14 -7.80 4.39 -4.78
C GLY A 14 -9.10 4.41 -5.58
N GLU A 15 -9.38 5.51 -6.27
CA GLU A 15 -10.54 5.67 -7.15
C GLU A 15 -10.49 4.70 -8.34
N LEU A 16 -9.34 4.60 -9.01
CA LEU A 16 -9.17 3.65 -10.12
C LEU A 16 -9.39 2.20 -9.68
N ILE A 17 -8.89 1.83 -8.48
CA ILE A 17 -9.10 0.49 -7.93
C ILE A 17 -10.58 0.28 -7.60
N ALA A 18 -11.25 1.25 -7.00
CA ALA A 18 -12.67 1.15 -6.67
C ALA A 18 -13.53 0.93 -7.94
N ILE A 19 -13.31 1.72 -8.99
CA ILE A 19 -13.98 1.59 -10.28
C ILE A 19 -13.71 0.20 -10.89
N LYS A 20 -12.45 -0.23 -10.91
CA LYS A 20 -12.07 -1.54 -11.46
C LYS A 20 -12.67 -2.71 -10.66
N SER A 21 -12.76 -2.56 -9.35
CA SER A 21 -13.37 -3.56 -8.48
C SER A 21 -14.84 -3.78 -8.81
N VAL A 22 -15.61 -2.69 -8.94
CA VAL A 22 -17.04 -2.77 -9.35
C VAL A 22 -17.16 -3.41 -10.74
N ALA A 23 -16.35 -3.00 -11.70
CA ALA A 23 -16.34 -3.60 -13.03
C ALA A 23 -15.96 -5.10 -13.05
N SER A 24 -15.34 -5.58 -11.97
CA SER A 24 -14.98 -6.99 -11.77
C SER A 24 -15.97 -7.73 -10.85
N GLY A 25 -17.10 -7.14 -10.52
CA GLY A 25 -18.15 -7.74 -9.68
C GLY A 25 -17.83 -7.73 -8.18
N MET A 26 -16.86 -6.95 -7.74
CA MET A 26 -16.50 -6.80 -6.32
C MET A 26 -17.15 -5.55 -5.71
N SER A 27 -17.41 -5.57 -4.42
CA SER A 27 -18.07 -4.49 -3.68
C SER A 27 -17.24 -4.07 -2.45
N PRO A 28 -16.10 -3.36 -2.62
CA PRO A 28 -15.31 -2.87 -1.50
C PRO A 28 -16.04 -1.80 -0.70
N ILE A 29 -15.69 -1.67 0.58
CA ILE A 29 -16.07 -0.53 1.40
C ILE A 29 -15.08 0.61 1.12
N LEU A 30 -15.56 1.78 0.71
CA LEU A 30 -14.69 2.94 0.46
C LEU A 30 -14.45 3.72 1.74
N ALA A 31 -13.19 4.06 2.04
CA ALA A 31 -12.87 4.77 3.25
C ALA A 31 -11.83 5.89 3.05
N GLY A 32 -11.87 6.88 3.94
CA GLY A 32 -10.94 8.00 3.94
C GLY A 32 -11.36 9.09 4.92
N ARG A 33 -10.61 10.20 4.92
CA ARG A 33 -10.84 11.35 5.83
C ARG A 33 -11.84 12.35 5.28
N ASN A 34 -11.86 12.54 3.96
CA ASN A 34 -12.71 13.54 3.31
C ASN A 34 -14.11 12.95 3.11
N LYS A 35 -15.03 13.40 3.99
CA LYS A 35 -16.40 12.89 4.03
C LYS A 35 -17.13 13.08 2.70
N GLU A 36 -17.00 14.25 2.09
CA GLU A 36 -17.75 14.61 0.89
C GLU A 36 -17.27 13.83 -0.32
N GLU A 37 -15.96 13.77 -0.55
CA GLU A 37 -15.38 13.04 -1.67
C GLU A 37 -15.63 11.53 -1.56
N ILE A 38 -15.45 10.94 -0.36
CA ILE A 38 -15.69 9.51 -0.14
C ILE A 38 -17.17 9.16 -0.34
N ARG A 39 -18.09 9.98 0.19
CA ARG A 39 -19.53 9.76 0.01
C ARG A 39 -19.91 9.85 -1.46
N SER A 40 -19.52 10.93 -2.14
CA SER A 40 -19.84 11.13 -3.56
C SER A 40 -19.33 9.97 -4.42
N LEU A 41 -18.10 9.51 -4.19
CA LEU A 41 -17.55 8.36 -4.92
C LEU A 41 -18.33 7.07 -4.62
N ALA A 42 -18.65 6.83 -3.35
CA ALA A 42 -19.40 5.63 -2.95
C ALA A 42 -20.82 5.62 -3.55
N GLU A 43 -21.52 6.75 -3.53
CA GLU A 43 -22.84 6.91 -4.15
C GLU A 43 -22.77 6.68 -5.66
N SER A 44 -21.79 7.23 -6.36
CA SER A 44 -21.62 7.05 -7.80
C SER A 44 -21.35 5.60 -8.22
N LEU A 45 -20.74 4.80 -7.33
CA LEU A 45 -20.38 3.40 -7.57
C LEU A 45 -21.36 2.39 -6.92
N GLY A 46 -22.35 2.87 -6.15
CA GLY A 46 -23.28 2.01 -5.42
C GLY A 46 -22.61 1.22 -4.29
N LEU A 47 -21.57 1.77 -3.65
CA LEU A 47 -20.76 1.12 -2.62
C LEU A 47 -21.03 1.68 -1.22
N SER A 48 -20.77 0.85 -0.20
CA SER A 48 -20.73 1.29 1.19
C SER A 48 -19.49 2.17 1.46
N HIS A 49 -19.57 3.04 2.48
CA HIS A 49 -18.44 3.88 2.84
C HIS A 49 -18.27 4.05 4.35
N ARG A 50 -17.04 4.43 4.76
CA ARG A 50 -16.65 4.74 6.15
C ARG A 50 -15.77 5.98 6.18
N ILE A 51 -16.03 6.88 7.13
CA ILE A 51 -15.27 8.13 7.27
C ILE A 51 -14.53 8.11 8.60
N PHE A 52 -13.20 8.04 8.54
CA PHE A 52 -12.35 8.08 9.73
C PHE A 52 -10.93 8.57 9.41
N SER A 53 -10.25 9.05 10.46
CA SER A 53 -8.84 9.44 10.44
C SER A 53 -7.97 8.34 11.05
N LEU A 54 -6.68 8.30 10.70
CA LEU A 54 -5.70 7.38 11.28
C LEU A 54 -5.06 7.93 12.58
N GLN A 55 -5.52 9.07 13.09
CA GLN A 55 -4.95 9.70 14.29
C GLN A 55 -5.37 9.00 15.59
N ASP A 56 -6.48 8.31 15.60
CA ASP A 56 -7.03 7.61 16.75
C ASP A 56 -7.09 6.10 16.46
N ALA A 57 -6.27 5.34 17.17
CA ALA A 57 -6.12 3.91 16.95
C ALA A 57 -7.41 3.12 17.24
N ASP A 58 -8.19 3.53 18.25
CA ASP A 58 -9.42 2.83 18.61
C ASP A 58 -10.52 3.08 17.58
N VAL A 59 -10.57 4.31 17.04
CA VAL A 59 -11.45 4.62 15.91
C VAL A 59 -11.08 3.80 14.68
N VAL A 60 -9.80 3.68 14.35
CA VAL A 60 -9.36 2.86 13.21
C VAL A 60 -9.78 1.40 13.41
N LYS A 61 -9.47 0.80 14.56
CA LYS A 61 -9.85 -0.59 14.89
C LYS A 61 -11.35 -0.84 14.77
N LYS A 62 -12.17 0.07 15.29
CA LYS A 62 -13.62 -0.01 15.18
C LYS A 62 -14.11 -0.04 13.72
N HIS A 63 -13.43 0.69 12.84
CA HIS A 63 -13.81 0.79 11.45
C HIS A 63 -13.27 -0.33 10.55
N ILE A 64 -12.30 -1.12 11.02
CA ILE A 64 -11.70 -2.20 10.21
C ILE A 64 -11.92 -3.60 10.80
N GLY A 65 -12.43 -3.72 12.03
CA GLY A 65 -12.51 -5.00 12.75
C GLY A 65 -13.51 -6.02 12.18
N ASP A 66 -14.37 -5.63 11.25
CA ASP A 66 -15.36 -6.48 10.57
C ASP A 66 -15.02 -6.73 9.10
N VAL A 67 -13.82 -6.35 8.65
CA VAL A 67 -13.34 -6.62 7.28
C VAL A 67 -12.17 -7.59 7.30
N ALA A 68 -12.09 -8.44 6.29
CA ALA A 68 -11.00 -9.41 6.16
C ALA A 68 -9.67 -8.73 5.77
N VAL A 69 -9.72 -7.71 4.93
CA VAL A 69 -8.51 -7.05 4.41
C VAL A 69 -8.72 -5.57 4.15
N VAL A 70 -7.71 -4.77 4.48
CA VAL A 70 -7.61 -3.36 4.12
C VAL A 70 -6.59 -3.21 2.99
N LEU A 71 -7.00 -2.56 1.90
CA LEU A 71 -6.10 -2.00 0.89
C LEU A 71 -5.88 -0.52 1.18
N HIS A 72 -4.68 -0.19 1.64
CA HIS A 72 -4.31 1.16 2.02
C HIS A 72 -3.71 1.94 0.84
N CYS A 73 -4.40 3.01 0.39
CA CYS A 73 -4.02 3.86 -0.75
C CYS A 73 -3.71 5.30 -0.35
N ALA A 74 -3.62 5.63 0.94
CA ALA A 74 -3.44 7.00 1.42
C ALA A 74 -1.99 7.32 1.80
N GLY A 75 -1.19 7.76 0.85
CA GLY A 75 0.18 8.25 1.10
C GLY A 75 0.25 9.65 1.77
N PRO A 76 1.43 10.10 2.24
CA PRO A 76 2.70 9.37 2.29
C PRO A 76 2.65 8.18 3.25
N PHE A 77 3.08 7.02 2.79
CA PHE A 77 2.92 5.77 3.56
C PHE A 77 3.80 5.72 4.80
N SER A 78 4.96 6.37 4.79
CA SER A 78 5.82 6.53 5.97
C SER A 78 5.09 7.13 7.17
N LYS A 79 4.02 7.93 6.94
CA LYS A 79 3.22 8.57 7.98
C LYS A 79 1.91 7.82 8.30
N THR A 80 1.38 7.09 7.35
CA THR A 80 0.03 6.50 7.45
C THR A 80 0.05 4.99 7.66
N ALA A 81 1.00 4.28 7.07
CA ALA A 81 1.10 2.83 7.16
C ALA A 81 1.32 2.29 8.59
N PRO A 82 2.17 2.91 9.45
CA PRO A 82 2.38 2.37 10.80
C PRO A 82 1.11 2.27 11.62
N ALA A 83 0.26 3.31 11.60
CA ALA A 83 -1.01 3.32 12.32
C ALA A 83 -1.99 2.26 11.79
N MET A 84 -2.09 2.14 10.45
CA MET A 84 -2.97 1.15 9.83
C MET A 84 -2.48 -0.29 10.06
N MET A 85 -1.17 -0.57 9.90
CA MET A 85 -0.61 -1.89 10.19
C MET A 85 -0.82 -2.31 11.64
N GLN A 86 -0.61 -1.39 12.60
CA GLN A 86 -0.85 -1.69 14.01
C GLN A 86 -2.33 -2.00 14.28
N ALA A 87 -3.25 -1.21 13.73
CA ALA A 87 -4.69 -1.47 13.87
C ALA A 87 -5.10 -2.81 13.22
N CYS A 88 -4.53 -3.15 12.06
CA CYS A 88 -4.77 -4.44 11.40
C CYS A 88 -4.30 -5.62 12.25
N LEU A 89 -3.11 -5.52 12.86
CA LEU A 89 -2.59 -6.55 13.78
C LEU A 89 -3.50 -6.75 14.99
N GLU A 90 -4.04 -5.68 15.55
CA GLU A 90 -4.90 -5.71 16.73
C GLU A 90 -6.33 -6.16 16.44
N SER A 91 -6.78 -6.01 15.19
CA SER A 91 -8.15 -6.38 14.75
C SER A 91 -8.22 -7.75 14.07
N GLY A 92 -7.08 -8.38 13.78
CA GLY A 92 -7.05 -9.62 12.99
C GLY A 92 -7.33 -9.38 11.49
N THR A 93 -7.22 -8.14 11.01
CA THR A 93 -7.47 -7.74 9.63
C THR A 93 -6.19 -7.80 8.81
N HIS A 94 -6.21 -8.32 7.60
CA HIS A 94 -5.05 -8.33 6.72
C HIS A 94 -4.76 -6.94 6.15
N TYR A 95 -3.49 -6.62 5.95
CA TYR A 95 -3.02 -5.33 5.44
C TYR A 95 -2.34 -5.47 4.10
N LEU A 96 -2.78 -4.68 3.13
CA LEU A 96 -2.13 -4.45 1.84
C LEU A 96 -1.96 -2.95 1.63
N ASP A 97 -0.88 -2.51 0.97
CA ASP A 97 -0.73 -1.14 0.49
C ASP A 97 -0.04 -1.07 -0.86
N ILE A 98 -0.03 0.11 -1.46
CA ILE A 98 0.58 0.37 -2.77
C ILE A 98 1.87 1.18 -2.65
N THR A 99 2.59 1.08 -1.53
CA THR A 99 3.83 1.84 -1.30
C THR A 99 5.00 1.37 -2.16
N GLY A 100 5.92 2.29 -2.49
CA GLY A 100 7.28 2.00 -2.90
C GLY A 100 8.32 2.48 -1.87
N GLU A 101 7.89 2.86 -0.65
CA GLU A 101 8.74 3.46 0.37
C GLU A 101 9.47 2.38 1.19
N ILE A 102 10.80 2.31 1.08
CA ILE A 102 11.65 1.29 1.78
C ILE A 102 11.37 1.25 3.28
N ALA A 103 11.19 2.40 3.93
CA ALA A 103 10.92 2.48 5.36
C ALA A 103 9.61 1.76 5.78
N VAL A 104 8.64 1.66 4.88
CA VAL A 104 7.38 0.94 5.12
C VAL A 104 7.60 -0.57 5.05
N PHE A 105 8.39 -1.04 4.07
CA PHE A 105 8.79 -2.45 3.98
C PHE A 105 9.55 -2.89 5.23
N GLU A 106 10.52 -2.07 5.68
CA GLU A 106 11.27 -2.34 6.91
C GLU A 106 10.37 -2.33 8.16
N ALA A 107 9.38 -1.43 8.22
CA ALA A 107 8.42 -1.39 9.30
C ALA A 107 7.56 -2.66 9.34
N ALA A 108 7.06 -3.12 8.20
CA ALA A 108 6.32 -4.37 8.09
C ALA A 108 7.18 -5.58 8.50
N GLN A 109 8.44 -5.62 8.05
CA GLN A 109 9.37 -6.69 8.42
C GLN A 109 9.63 -6.75 9.93
N ARG A 110 9.76 -5.61 10.61
CA ARG A 110 9.88 -5.58 12.08
C ARG A 110 8.65 -6.11 12.82
N LEU A 111 7.49 -6.07 12.18
CA LEU A 111 6.22 -6.58 12.72
C LEU A 111 5.94 -8.05 12.33
N ALA A 112 6.82 -8.70 11.55
CA ALA A 112 6.59 -10.02 10.98
C ALA A 112 6.23 -11.08 12.04
N LYS A 113 6.98 -11.14 13.14
CA LYS A 113 6.70 -12.09 14.25
C LYS A 113 5.32 -11.85 14.86
N LYS A 114 4.97 -10.59 15.12
CA LYS A 114 3.65 -10.22 15.66
C LYS A 114 2.52 -10.53 14.67
N ALA A 115 2.77 -10.36 13.38
CA ALA A 115 1.82 -10.70 12.33
C ALA A 115 1.56 -12.21 12.27
N GLU A 116 2.60 -13.02 12.37
CA GLU A 116 2.49 -14.47 12.44
C GLU A 116 1.70 -14.94 13.69
N GLU A 117 2.04 -14.40 14.87
CA GLU A 117 1.34 -14.70 16.13
C GLU A 117 -0.16 -14.37 16.05
N ASN A 118 -0.52 -13.25 15.39
CA ASN A 118 -1.92 -12.84 15.22
C ASN A 118 -2.58 -13.43 13.95
N LYS A 119 -1.87 -14.23 13.16
CA LYS A 119 -2.35 -14.79 11.87
C LYS A 119 -2.81 -13.72 10.88
N VAL A 120 -2.11 -12.59 10.87
CA VAL A 120 -2.37 -11.45 9.99
C VAL A 120 -1.29 -11.36 8.92
N VAL A 121 -1.69 -11.13 7.67
CA VAL A 121 -0.77 -10.83 6.58
C VAL A 121 -0.52 -9.32 6.55
N LEU A 122 0.74 -8.92 6.59
CA LEU A 122 1.19 -7.56 6.29
C LEU A 122 1.96 -7.61 4.97
N CYS A 123 1.36 -7.12 3.89
CA CYS A 123 1.95 -7.16 2.55
C CYS A 123 1.97 -5.74 1.94
N PRO A 124 2.97 -4.91 2.28
CA PRO A 124 3.15 -3.63 1.62
C PRO A 124 3.62 -3.81 0.17
N GLY A 125 3.36 -2.80 -0.66
CA GLY A 125 3.89 -2.73 -2.02
C GLY A 125 3.17 -3.62 -3.03
N VAL A 126 1.85 -3.83 -2.90
CA VAL A 126 1.08 -4.57 -3.92
C VAL A 126 0.71 -3.72 -5.15
N GLY A 127 1.34 -2.55 -5.27
CA GLY A 127 1.14 -1.63 -6.40
C GLY A 127 2.03 -1.90 -7.60
N MET A 128 1.85 -1.07 -8.63
CA MET A 128 2.58 -1.14 -9.90
C MET A 128 4.08 -0.91 -9.74
N ASP A 129 4.51 -0.17 -8.72
CA ASP A 129 5.93 0.16 -8.50
C ASP A 129 6.76 -1.05 -8.05
N VAL A 130 6.12 -2.13 -7.57
CA VAL A 130 6.79 -3.30 -6.98
C VAL A 130 6.42 -4.59 -7.71
N ILE A 131 5.14 -4.94 -7.79
CA ILE A 131 4.70 -6.26 -8.26
C ILE A 131 5.22 -6.62 -9.66
N PRO A 132 5.12 -5.78 -10.70
CA PRO A 132 5.60 -6.14 -12.03
C PRO A 132 7.10 -6.39 -12.08
N THR A 133 7.89 -5.54 -11.42
CA THR A 133 9.35 -5.66 -11.41
C THR A 133 9.81 -6.87 -10.63
N ASP A 134 9.23 -7.15 -9.48
CA ASP A 134 9.56 -8.29 -8.64
C ASP A 134 9.17 -9.61 -9.31
N CYS A 135 7.99 -9.68 -9.93
CA CYS A 135 7.56 -10.87 -10.66
C CYS A 135 8.47 -11.17 -11.85
N VAL A 136 8.88 -10.15 -12.62
CA VAL A 136 9.80 -10.31 -13.74
C VAL A 136 11.18 -10.73 -13.24
N ALA A 137 11.68 -10.10 -12.17
CA ALA A 137 12.98 -10.47 -11.58
C ALA A 137 12.99 -11.93 -11.08
N ALA A 138 11.91 -12.35 -10.40
CA ALA A 138 11.75 -13.74 -9.95
C ALA A 138 11.72 -14.72 -11.11
N GLN A 139 10.98 -14.43 -12.19
CA GLN A 139 10.94 -15.26 -13.39
C GLN A 139 12.30 -15.35 -14.09
N LEU A 140 13.05 -14.25 -14.16
CA LEU A 140 14.40 -14.24 -14.70
C LEU A 140 15.35 -15.12 -13.86
N LYS A 141 15.27 -15.03 -12.53
CA LYS A 141 16.10 -15.83 -11.63
C LYS A 141 15.81 -17.32 -11.75
N LEU A 142 14.56 -17.71 -11.98
CA LEU A 142 14.20 -19.12 -12.24
C LEU A 142 14.81 -19.64 -13.56
N LYS A 143 14.89 -18.79 -14.59
CA LYS A 143 15.46 -19.15 -15.89
C LYS A 143 16.99 -19.03 -15.93
N MET A 144 17.57 -18.21 -15.09
CA MET A 144 19.01 -17.91 -15.03
C MET A 144 19.48 -17.97 -13.55
N PRO A 145 19.52 -19.17 -12.95
CA PRO A 145 19.80 -19.35 -11.53
C PRO A 145 21.20 -18.89 -11.10
N ASP A 146 22.13 -18.86 -12.01
CA ASP A 146 23.53 -18.43 -11.85
C ASP A 146 23.74 -16.92 -12.08
N ALA A 147 22.71 -16.17 -12.47
CA ALA A 147 22.81 -14.73 -12.64
C ALA A 147 23.12 -14.03 -11.31
N THR A 148 24.14 -13.17 -11.31
CA THR A 148 24.64 -12.42 -10.14
C THR A 148 24.36 -10.92 -10.22
N CYS A 149 23.86 -10.44 -11.35
CA CYS A 149 23.56 -9.01 -11.56
C CYS A 149 22.17 -8.87 -12.17
N LEU A 150 21.35 -7.99 -11.57
CA LEU A 150 20.04 -7.57 -12.07
C LEU A 150 20.06 -6.07 -12.37
N LYS A 151 19.65 -5.71 -13.57
CA LYS A 151 19.40 -4.31 -13.96
C LYS A 151 17.94 -4.15 -14.35
N LEU A 152 17.25 -3.22 -13.74
CA LEU A 152 15.86 -2.89 -14.01
C LEU A 152 15.79 -1.56 -14.77
N GLY A 153 15.11 -1.54 -15.90
CA GLY A 153 14.76 -0.33 -16.64
C GLY A 153 13.26 -0.13 -16.59
N ILE A 154 12.81 1.07 -16.26
CA ILE A 154 11.40 1.42 -16.21
C ILE A 154 11.17 2.61 -17.14
N ASP A 155 10.25 2.46 -18.10
CA ASP A 155 9.80 3.54 -18.98
C ASP A 155 8.42 4.03 -18.50
N PHE A 156 8.37 5.24 -17.96
CA PHE A 156 7.13 5.89 -17.54
C PHE A 156 6.64 6.87 -18.62
N ARG A 157 5.44 6.61 -19.15
CA ARG A 157 4.75 7.54 -20.05
C ARG A 157 3.59 8.20 -19.28
N GLY A 158 3.78 9.41 -18.80
CA GLY A 158 2.76 10.19 -18.09
C GLY A 158 3.33 11.05 -16.97
N SER A 159 2.45 11.83 -16.33
CA SER A 159 2.81 12.67 -15.19
C SER A 159 2.64 11.90 -13.86
N PRO A 160 3.51 12.15 -12.87
CA PRO A 160 3.37 11.52 -11.57
C PRO A 160 2.08 11.98 -10.87
N SER A 161 1.45 11.07 -10.11
CA SER A 161 0.32 11.43 -9.26
C SER A 161 0.75 12.44 -8.17
N ARG A 162 -0.21 13.15 -7.56
CA ARG A 162 0.07 14.04 -6.42
C ARG A 162 0.77 13.32 -5.26
N GLY A 163 0.41 12.05 -5.03
CA GLY A 163 1.07 11.20 -4.03
C GLY A 163 2.53 10.93 -4.40
N THR A 164 2.79 10.47 -5.61
CA THR A 164 4.14 10.22 -6.14
C THR A 164 5.01 11.48 -6.09
N ALA A 165 4.48 12.65 -6.49
CA ALA A 165 5.23 13.90 -6.44
C ALA A 165 5.65 14.26 -5.00
N LYS A 166 4.77 14.12 -4.00
CA LYS A 166 5.09 14.35 -2.59
C LYS A 166 6.17 13.40 -2.09
N THR A 167 6.04 12.12 -2.34
CA THR A 167 7.01 11.10 -1.94
C THR A 167 8.37 11.33 -2.60
N SER A 168 8.40 11.74 -3.88
CA SER A 168 9.64 12.09 -4.58
C SER A 168 10.36 13.28 -3.93
N VAL A 169 9.65 14.33 -3.55
CA VAL A 169 10.24 15.49 -2.85
C VAL A 169 10.76 15.09 -1.47
N GLU A 170 10.00 14.30 -0.70
CA GLU A 170 10.43 13.80 0.60
C GLU A 170 11.65 12.85 0.47
N GLY A 171 11.72 12.06 -0.60
CA GLY A 171 12.81 11.14 -0.90
C GLY A 171 14.10 11.84 -1.32
N ALA A 172 14.01 12.89 -2.13
CA ALA A 172 15.17 13.62 -2.65
C ALA A 172 16.09 14.13 -1.54
N ALA A 173 15.53 14.59 -0.42
CA ALA A 173 16.31 15.04 0.73
C ALA A 173 17.06 13.92 1.47
N LYS A 174 16.69 12.63 1.21
CA LYS A 174 17.25 11.46 1.91
C LYS A 174 18.34 10.73 1.09
N GLY A 175 18.70 11.25 -0.07
CA GLY A 175 19.67 10.64 -0.99
C GLY A 175 19.15 9.38 -1.70
N GLY A 176 19.94 8.88 -2.63
CA GLY A 176 19.67 7.63 -3.33
C GLY A 176 19.86 6.40 -2.43
N LYS A 177 19.25 5.29 -2.80
CA LYS A 177 19.43 4.00 -2.11
C LYS A 177 19.99 2.97 -3.08
N ILE A 178 21.03 2.26 -2.63
CA ILE A 178 21.58 1.10 -3.34
C ILE A 178 21.61 -0.10 -2.43
N ARG A 179 21.55 -1.29 -3.01
CA ARG A 179 21.79 -2.53 -2.28
C ARG A 179 23.20 -3.03 -2.59
N LYS A 180 24.02 -3.18 -1.54
CA LYS A 180 25.37 -3.73 -1.63
C LYS A 180 25.59 -4.72 -0.50
N GLU A 181 26.09 -5.91 -0.84
CA GLU A 181 26.38 -6.97 0.13
C GLU A 181 25.18 -7.36 1.03
N GLY A 182 23.97 -7.27 0.48
CA GLY A 182 22.74 -7.59 1.22
C GLY A 182 22.14 -6.42 2.02
N GLU A 183 22.85 -5.29 2.15
CA GLU A 183 22.42 -4.11 2.91
C GLU A 183 21.97 -2.97 2.00
N ILE A 184 21.04 -2.14 2.51
CA ILE A 184 20.57 -0.92 1.83
C ILE A 184 21.41 0.26 2.32
N LEU A 185 22.22 0.81 1.42
CA LEU A 185 23.08 1.94 1.70
C LEU A 185 22.51 3.23 1.10
N THR A 186 22.74 4.35 1.81
CA THR A 186 22.42 5.69 1.31
C THR A 186 23.61 6.23 0.52
N VAL A 187 23.36 6.75 -0.68
CA VAL A 187 24.33 7.39 -1.53
C VAL A 187 23.85 8.79 -1.92
N PRO A 188 24.74 9.73 -2.25
CA PRO A 188 24.34 11.02 -2.84
C PRO A 188 23.52 10.79 -4.12
N LEU A 189 22.57 11.71 -4.39
CA LEU A 189 21.83 11.75 -5.65
C LEU A 189 22.70 12.32 -6.75
#